data_ed0802db0e4fbd8f5283fb4dc4ec3a42
#
_entry.id   ed0802db0e4fbd8f5283fb4dc4ec3a42
#
_cell.length_a   1.000
_cell.length_b   1.000
_cell.length_c   1.000
_cell.angle_alpha   90.00
_cell.angle_beta   90.00
_cell.angle_gamma   90.00
#
_symmetry.space_group_name_H-M   'P 1'
#
loop_
_entity.id
_entity.type
_entity.pdbx_description
1 polymer ?
#
loop_
_entity_poly.entity_id
_entity_poly.type
_entity_poly.pdbx_seq_one_letter_code
_entity_poly.pdbx_strand_id
1 'polypeptide(L)'
;MPSRHDHLYTKIKNQIICSDDFKPDARKTREALGNSRVILCTLSMLASDRMAKSGFPELVPVETLIVDEASQVEIGGYLVPLSKFHNSLQKIIFIGDDKQCMYFTLFNDLF
;
A
#
# COMPACT_ATOMS: atom_id res chain seq x y z
N MET A 1 29.71 -19.13 9.13
CA MET A 1 28.33 -19.40 9.61
C MET A 1 27.44 -18.24 9.18
N PRO A 2 26.31 -18.46 8.51
CA PRO A 2 25.39 -17.39 8.15
C PRO A 2 24.84 -16.74 9.41
N SER A 3 24.73 -15.42 9.40
CA SER A 3 24.25 -14.67 10.55
C SER A 3 22.75 -14.95 10.77
N ARG A 4 22.23 -14.72 11.99
CA ARG A 4 20.81 -14.84 12.29
C ARG A 4 19.95 -13.94 11.38
N HIS A 5 20.51 -12.84 10.92
CA HIS A 5 19.87 -11.92 9.98
C HIS A 5 19.73 -12.51 8.57
N ASP A 6 20.72 -13.28 8.10
CA ASP A 6 20.68 -13.91 6.78
C ASP A 6 19.56 -14.93 6.67
N HIS A 7 19.33 -15.69 7.76
CA HIS A 7 18.23 -16.67 7.81
C HIS A 7 16.85 -16.00 7.79
N LEU A 8 16.67 -14.91 8.53
CA LEU A 8 15.42 -14.15 8.54
C LEU A 8 15.16 -13.48 7.18
N TYR A 9 16.18 -12.89 6.58
CA TYR A 9 16.10 -12.28 5.28
C TYR A 9 15.68 -13.29 4.20
N THR A 10 16.32 -14.46 4.18
CA THR A 10 15.98 -15.53 3.23
C THR A 10 14.53 -16.02 3.42
N LYS A 11 14.09 -16.15 4.68
CA LYS A 11 12.73 -16.57 4.98
C LYS A 11 11.70 -15.55 4.53
N ILE A 12 11.95 -14.27 4.73
CA ILE A 12 11.07 -13.19 4.27
C ILE A 12 11.07 -13.11 2.74
N LYS A 13 12.26 -13.16 2.11
CA LYS A 13 12.40 -13.10 0.66
C LYS A 13 11.60 -14.19 -0.06
N ASN A 14 11.57 -15.40 0.49
CA ASN A 14 10.81 -16.51 -0.07
C ASN A 14 9.28 -16.37 0.11
N GLN A 15 8.82 -15.43 0.94
CA GLN A 15 7.40 -15.13 1.14
C GLN A 15 6.93 -13.90 0.36
N ILE A 16 7.86 -13.15 -0.24
CA ILE A 16 7.52 -11.99 -1.07
C ILE A 16 7.13 -12.48 -2.46
N ILE A 17 5.92 -12.11 -2.87
CA ILE A 17 5.45 -12.30 -4.24
C ILE A 17 5.90 -11.09 -5.05
N CYS A 18 6.78 -11.31 -6.02
CA CYS A 18 7.29 -10.25 -6.88
C CYS A 18 6.35 -10.02 -8.07
N SER A 19 6.44 -8.83 -8.69
CA SER A 19 5.65 -8.48 -9.88
C SER A 19 5.78 -9.47 -11.03
N ASP A 20 6.95 -10.11 -11.16
CA ASP A 20 7.23 -11.10 -12.19
C ASP A 20 6.50 -12.42 -11.99
N ASP A 21 6.07 -12.70 -10.76
CA ASP A 21 5.24 -13.87 -10.41
C ASP A 21 3.77 -13.64 -10.78
N PHE A 22 3.36 -12.37 -10.98
CA PHE A 22 2.04 -12.02 -11.47
C PHE A 22 1.93 -12.23 -12.97
N LYS A 23 1.76 -13.48 -13.38
CA LYS A 23 1.35 -13.77 -14.76
C LYS A 23 -0.06 -13.20 -15.00
N PRO A 24 -0.43 -12.86 -16.26
CA PRO A 24 -1.73 -12.28 -16.59
C PRO A 24 -2.91 -13.27 -16.45
N ASP A 25 -2.86 -14.10 -15.43
CA ASP A 25 -3.89 -15.06 -15.05
C ASP A 25 -4.62 -14.52 -13.82
N ALA A 26 -5.84 -14.03 -14.04
CA ALA A 26 -6.68 -13.46 -13.01
C ALA A 26 -6.92 -14.42 -11.83
N ARG A 27 -6.94 -15.73 -12.06
CA ARG A 27 -7.13 -16.73 -11.02
C ARG A 27 -5.92 -16.81 -10.09
N LYS A 28 -4.71 -16.84 -10.64
CA LYS A 28 -3.47 -16.89 -9.86
C LYS A 28 -3.25 -15.60 -9.08
N THR A 29 -3.57 -14.46 -9.69
CA THR A 29 -3.54 -13.16 -9.00
C THR A 29 -4.48 -13.14 -7.81
N ARG A 30 -5.71 -13.63 -7.97
CA ARG A 30 -6.68 -13.76 -6.89
C ARG A 30 -6.20 -14.64 -5.75
N GLU A 31 -5.64 -15.79 -6.07
CA GLU A 31 -5.12 -16.72 -5.07
C GLU A 31 -3.94 -16.12 -4.30
N ALA A 32 -3.01 -15.48 -5.00
CA ALA A 32 -1.88 -14.79 -4.39
C ALA A 32 -2.33 -13.63 -3.47
N LEU A 33 -3.26 -12.79 -3.91
CA LEU A 33 -3.79 -11.69 -3.13
C LEU A 33 -4.60 -12.17 -1.93
N GLY A 34 -5.46 -13.18 -2.08
CA GLY A 34 -6.30 -13.70 -1.01
C GLY A 34 -5.51 -14.31 0.15
N ASN A 35 -4.29 -14.77 -0.10
CA ASN A 35 -3.38 -15.32 0.93
C ASN A 35 -2.43 -14.27 1.52
N SER A 36 -2.40 -13.06 0.98
CA SER A 36 -1.50 -12.00 1.45
C SER A 36 -2.06 -11.30 2.67
N ARG A 37 -1.26 -11.20 3.73
CA ARG A 37 -1.60 -10.47 4.95
C ARG A 37 -1.07 -9.03 4.95
N VAL A 38 -0.05 -8.76 4.16
CA VAL A 38 0.57 -7.45 3.99
C VAL A 38 0.71 -7.19 2.50
N ILE A 39 0.29 -6.01 2.07
CA ILE A 39 0.39 -5.57 0.68
C ILE A 39 1.11 -4.24 0.66
N LEU A 40 2.13 -4.15 -0.17
CA LEU A 40 2.92 -2.95 -0.40
C LEU A 40 2.61 -2.41 -1.79
N CYS A 41 2.12 -1.20 -1.86
CA CYS A 41 1.85 -0.52 -3.13
C CYS A 41 1.82 1.00 -2.93
N THR A 42 1.84 1.75 -4.02
CA THR A 42 1.60 3.20 -3.97
C THR A 42 0.10 3.49 -3.80
N LEU A 43 -0.25 4.65 -3.26
CA LEU A 43 -1.65 5.10 -3.18
C LEU A 43 -2.30 5.18 -4.56
N SER A 44 -1.55 5.60 -5.59
CA SER A 44 -2.03 5.62 -6.97
C SER A 44 -2.37 4.22 -7.50
N MET A 45 -1.56 3.22 -7.15
CA MET A 45 -1.86 1.83 -7.51
C MET A 45 -3.11 1.33 -6.79
N LEU A 46 -3.23 1.63 -5.50
CA LEU A 46 -4.39 1.25 -4.68
C LEU A 46 -5.68 1.90 -5.22
N ALA A 47 -5.59 3.12 -5.75
CA ALA A 47 -6.69 3.83 -6.38
C ALA A 47 -7.02 3.35 -7.80
N SER A 48 -6.11 2.64 -8.46
CA SER A 48 -6.22 2.31 -9.88
C SER A 48 -7.34 1.32 -10.21
N ASP A 49 -7.84 1.41 -11.46
CA ASP A 49 -8.80 0.44 -12.01
C ASP A 49 -8.20 -0.98 -12.14
N ARG A 50 -6.88 -1.07 -12.25
CA ARG A 50 -6.18 -2.37 -12.30
C ARG A 50 -6.38 -3.11 -10.99
N MET A 51 -6.28 -2.42 -9.86
CA MET A 51 -6.54 -2.99 -8.54
C MET A 51 -8.02 -3.39 -8.39
N ALA A 52 -8.93 -2.55 -8.84
CA ALA A 52 -10.36 -2.86 -8.84
C ALA A 52 -10.68 -4.09 -9.70
N LYS A 53 -10.14 -4.16 -10.93
CA LYS A 53 -10.35 -5.30 -11.84
C LYS A 53 -9.74 -6.62 -11.34
N SER A 54 -8.76 -6.58 -10.46
CA SER A 54 -8.21 -7.79 -9.82
C SER A 54 -9.16 -8.39 -8.78
N GLY A 55 -10.23 -7.67 -8.40
CA GLY A 55 -11.14 -8.05 -7.33
C GLY A 55 -10.52 -7.89 -5.93
N PHE A 56 -9.43 -7.11 -5.81
CA PHE A 56 -8.71 -6.94 -4.55
C PHE A 56 -9.58 -6.37 -3.42
N PRO A 57 -10.40 -5.33 -3.63
CA PRO A 57 -11.20 -4.76 -2.55
C PRO A 57 -12.21 -5.76 -1.95
N GLU A 58 -12.70 -6.69 -2.77
CA GLU A 58 -13.68 -7.69 -2.36
C GLU A 58 -13.03 -8.92 -1.72
N LEU A 59 -11.80 -9.24 -2.14
CA LEU A 59 -11.09 -10.44 -1.69
C LEU A 59 -10.31 -10.24 -0.39
N VAL A 60 -9.81 -9.03 -0.17
CA VAL A 60 -8.92 -8.72 0.94
C VAL A 60 -9.55 -7.59 1.77
N PRO A 61 -10.12 -7.89 2.94
CA PRO A 61 -10.58 -6.86 3.85
C PRO A 61 -9.36 -6.11 4.41
N VAL A 62 -9.10 -4.91 3.89
CA VAL A 62 -8.04 -4.04 4.39
C VAL A 62 -8.51 -3.41 5.69
N GLU A 63 -7.99 -3.87 6.82
CA GLU A 63 -8.33 -3.38 8.14
C GLU A 63 -7.41 -2.25 8.60
N THR A 64 -6.16 -2.26 8.17
CA THR A 64 -5.17 -1.24 8.53
C THR A 64 -4.46 -0.71 7.30
N LEU A 65 -4.47 0.60 7.14
CA LEU A 65 -3.72 1.32 6.12
C LEU A 65 -2.55 2.05 6.80
N ILE A 66 -1.34 1.77 6.35
CA ILE A 66 -0.13 2.48 6.78
C ILE A 66 0.38 3.27 5.59
N VAL A 67 0.50 4.57 5.75
CA VAL A 67 1.00 5.47 4.70
C VAL A 67 2.33 6.04 5.16
N ASP A 68 3.38 5.67 4.46
CA ASP A 68 4.70 6.24 4.62
C ASP A 68 4.84 7.52 3.78
N GLU A 69 5.70 8.43 4.20
CA GLU A 69 5.87 9.76 3.57
C GLU A 69 4.53 10.54 3.43
N ALA A 70 3.65 10.39 4.41
CA ALA A 70 2.30 10.91 4.36
C ALA A 70 2.23 12.45 4.21
N SER A 71 3.24 13.17 4.68
CA SER A 71 3.36 14.62 4.54
C SER A 71 3.53 15.10 3.09
N GLN A 72 3.95 14.20 2.19
CA GLN A 72 4.15 14.51 0.77
C GLN A 72 2.91 14.21 -0.08
N VAL A 73 1.88 13.61 0.49
CA VAL A 73 0.67 13.19 -0.22
C VAL A 73 -0.42 14.23 -0.08
N GLU A 74 -0.96 14.70 -1.20
CA GLU A 74 -2.14 15.57 -1.22
C GLU A 74 -3.36 14.89 -0.59
N ILE A 75 -4.19 15.66 0.12
CA ILE A 75 -5.41 15.16 0.76
C ILE A 75 -6.29 14.41 -0.25
N GLY A 76 -6.39 14.91 -1.47
CA GLY A 76 -7.12 14.25 -2.56
C GLY A 76 -6.65 12.83 -2.87
N GLY A 77 -5.37 12.55 -2.68
CA GLY A 77 -4.78 11.22 -2.88
C GLY A 77 -5.32 10.13 -1.93
N TYR A 78 -5.83 10.54 -0.78
CA TYR A 78 -6.42 9.62 0.20
C TYR A 78 -7.88 9.29 -0.06
N LEU A 79 -8.63 10.15 -0.77
CA LEU A 79 -10.08 10.00 -0.91
C LEU A 79 -10.48 8.69 -1.59
N VAL A 80 -9.78 8.30 -2.64
CA VAL A 80 -10.13 7.09 -3.39
C VAL A 80 -9.84 5.81 -2.58
N PRO A 81 -8.65 5.62 -2.00
CA PRO A 81 -8.39 4.48 -1.11
C PRO A 81 -9.36 4.41 0.07
N LEU A 82 -9.63 5.52 0.73
CA LEU A 82 -10.55 5.56 1.86
C LEU A 82 -11.97 5.19 1.45
N SER A 83 -12.45 5.69 0.33
CA SER A 83 -13.75 5.34 -0.21
C SER A 83 -13.86 3.85 -0.57
N LYS A 84 -12.81 3.28 -1.16
CA LYS A 84 -12.80 1.86 -1.56
C LYS A 84 -12.83 0.90 -0.37
N PHE A 85 -12.19 1.26 0.74
CA PHE A 85 -12.04 0.38 1.91
C PHE A 85 -12.86 0.82 3.12
N HIS A 86 -13.77 1.77 2.98
CA HIS A 86 -14.54 2.36 4.09
C HIS A 86 -15.27 1.32 4.95
N ASN A 87 -15.69 0.18 4.37
CA ASN A 87 -16.42 -0.87 5.09
C ASN A 87 -15.51 -1.77 5.94
N SER A 88 -14.22 -1.89 5.59
CA SER A 88 -13.29 -2.80 6.26
C SER A 88 -12.21 -2.07 7.05
N LEU A 89 -11.92 -0.83 6.70
CA LEU A 89 -10.83 -0.06 7.28
C LEU A 89 -11.16 0.37 8.71
N GLN A 90 -10.35 -0.09 9.65
CA GLN A 90 -10.51 0.19 11.09
C GLN A 90 -9.43 1.14 11.60
N LYS A 91 -8.27 1.17 10.95
CA LYS A 91 -7.11 1.93 11.42
C LYS A 91 -6.32 2.53 10.27
N ILE A 92 -5.90 3.78 10.46
CA ILE A 92 -4.98 4.46 9.54
C ILE A 92 -3.80 4.96 10.35
N ILE A 93 -2.60 4.74 9.84
CA ILE A 93 -1.35 5.21 10.43
C ILE A 93 -0.65 6.05 9.37
N PHE A 94 -0.34 7.30 9.71
CA PHE A 94 0.45 8.20 8.89
C PHE A 94 1.86 8.29 9.46
N ILE A 95 2.85 8.06 8.63
CA ILE A 95 4.27 8.21 8.94
C ILE A 95 4.80 9.28 7.99
N GLY A 96 5.46 10.30 8.51
CA GLY A 96 6.00 11.38 7.71
C GLY A 96 6.68 12.44 8.56
N ASP A 97 7.44 13.31 7.91
CA ASP A 97 8.12 14.44 8.52
C ASP A 97 7.37 15.72 8.15
N ASP A 98 6.90 16.46 9.15
CA ASP A 98 6.19 17.75 8.98
C ASP A 98 7.06 18.79 8.26
N LYS A 99 8.38 18.71 8.40
CA LYS A 99 9.33 19.62 7.73
C LYS A 99 9.50 19.35 6.23
N GLN A 100 9.06 18.18 5.75
CA GLN A 100 9.10 17.80 4.33
C GLN A 100 7.77 18.07 3.61
N CYS A 101 6.83 18.75 4.24
CA CYS A 101 5.56 19.07 3.65
C CYS A 101 5.70 20.16 2.59
N MET A 102 5.72 19.79 1.31
CA MET A 102 5.86 20.71 0.18
C MET A 102 4.72 21.78 0.10
N TYR A 103 3.57 21.48 0.67
CA TYR A 103 2.39 22.35 0.57
C TYR A 103 2.38 23.50 1.57
N PHE A 104 3.08 23.38 2.69
CA PHE A 104 3.19 24.49 3.67
C PHE A 104 4.09 25.63 3.18
N THR A 105 5.03 25.34 2.31
CA THR A 105 5.97 26.34 1.77
C THR A 105 5.29 27.28 0.76
N LEU A 106 4.33 26.79 0.00
CA LEU A 106 3.61 27.59 -1.02
C LEU A 106 2.60 28.58 -0.40
N PHE A 107 2.11 28.32 0.80
CA PHE A 107 1.16 29.23 1.48
C PHE A 107 1.86 30.34 2.28
N ASN A 108 3.08 30.12 2.74
CA ASN A 108 3.84 31.16 3.48
C ASN A 108 4.44 32.24 2.56
N ASP A 109 4.60 31.96 1.27
CA ASP A 109 5.09 32.96 0.29
C ASP A 109 3.96 33.81 -0.33
N LEU A 110 2.70 33.57 0.04
CA LEU A 110 1.51 34.29 -0.47
C LEU A 110 0.90 35.28 0.52
N PHE A 111 1.44 35.41 1.74
CA PHE A 111 1.08 36.39 2.79
C PHE A 111 2.33 37.03 3.36
#